data_dd6099d752a01b72dee15c1de0082ec4
#
_entry.id   dd6099d752a01b72dee15c1de0082ec4
#
_cell.length_a   1.000
_cell.length_b   1.000
_cell.length_c   1.000
_cell.angle_alpha   90.00
_cell.angle_beta   90.00
_cell.angle_gamma   90.00
#
_symmetry.space_group_name_H-M   'P 1'
#
loop_
_entity.id
_entity.type
_entity.pdbx_description
1 polymer ?
#
loop_
_entity_poly.entity_id
_entity_poly.type
_entity_poly.pdbx_seq_one_letter_code
_entity_poly.pdbx_strand_id
1 'polypeptide(L)'
;MDLLLGIDAGTSVIKVVAFDLKGNQIAVAAKANHYEILPNGGVEQELERTWADTLEVIRQILEKLHRHQIVGIAVTGQGSGTWLIDEDGSPV
;
A
#
# COMPACT_ATOMS: atom_id res chain seq x y z
N MET A 1 -9.55 -17.03 12.54
CA MET A 1 -8.19 -16.69 13.00
C MET A 1 -8.00 -15.19 12.91
N ASP A 2 -7.42 -14.60 13.92
CA ASP A 2 -7.12 -13.17 13.93
C ASP A 2 -5.84 -12.89 13.18
N LEU A 3 -5.87 -11.90 12.32
CA LEU A 3 -4.75 -11.54 11.45
C LEU A 3 -4.41 -10.05 11.56
N LEU A 4 -3.14 -9.76 11.28
CA LEU A 4 -2.62 -8.40 11.14
C LEU A 4 -2.24 -8.18 9.68
N LEU A 5 -2.53 -6.99 9.14
CA LEU A 5 -2.07 -6.59 7.81
C LEU A 5 -0.89 -5.62 7.93
N GLY A 6 0.16 -5.91 7.17
CA GLY A 6 1.23 -4.97 6.92
C GLY A 6 1.11 -4.44 5.50
N ILE A 7 1.04 -3.12 5.35
CA ILE A 7 0.94 -2.47 4.04
C ILE A 7 2.24 -1.71 3.79
N ASP A 8 2.91 -2.06 2.70
CA ASP A 8 4.11 -1.36 2.23
C ASP A 8 3.79 -0.67 0.91
N ALA A 9 3.56 0.64 0.97
CA ALA A 9 3.33 1.46 -0.22
C ALA A 9 4.66 2.04 -0.71
N GLY A 10 5.53 1.17 -1.20
CA GLY A 10 6.85 1.56 -1.69
C GLY A 10 6.81 2.30 -3.02
N THR A 11 7.96 2.81 -3.45
CA THR A 11 8.08 3.58 -4.70
C THR A 11 7.77 2.73 -5.92
N SER A 12 8.26 1.50 -5.96
CA SER A 12 8.16 0.62 -7.14
C SER A 12 7.10 -0.47 -6.98
N VAL A 13 6.77 -0.85 -5.76
CA VAL A 13 5.85 -1.94 -5.46
C VAL A 13 4.99 -1.58 -4.26
N ILE A 14 3.71 -1.88 -4.38
CA ILE A 14 2.76 -1.85 -3.26
C ILE A 14 2.55 -3.30 -2.86
N LYS A 15 2.78 -3.61 -1.58
CA LYS A 15 2.72 -4.97 -1.07
C LYS A 15 1.91 -5.01 0.22
N VAL A 16 1.03 -5.97 0.33
CA VAL A 16 0.25 -6.21 1.55
C VAL A 16 0.49 -7.63 1.99
N VAL A 17 0.81 -7.81 3.26
CA VAL A 17 1.07 -9.11 3.86
C VAL A 17 0.14 -9.31 5.04
N ALA A 18 -0.46 -10.47 5.12
CA ALA A 18 -1.25 -10.88 6.28
C ALA A 18 -0.41 -11.81 7.16
N PHE A 19 -0.39 -11.51 8.45
CA PHE A 19 0.32 -12.29 9.46
C PHE A 19 -0.66 -12.80 10.49
N ASP A 20 -0.39 -13.99 11.05
CA ASP A 20 -1.06 -14.40 12.28
C ASP A 20 -0.46 -13.63 13.48
N LEU A 21 -1.01 -13.81 14.66
CA LEU A 21 -0.54 -13.09 15.85
C LEU A 21 0.83 -13.57 16.35
N LYS A 22 1.35 -14.65 15.77
CA LYS A 22 2.70 -15.16 16.06
C LYS A 22 3.74 -14.65 15.08
N GLY A 23 3.33 -13.86 14.09
CA GLY A 23 4.23 -13.31 13.06
C GLY A 23 4.43 -14.20 11.85
N ASN A 24 3.69 -15.29 11.70
CA ASN A 24 3.77 -16.13 10.52
C ASN A 24 3.05 -15.47 9.35
N GLN A 25 3.68 -15.46 8.18
CA GLN A 25 3.05 -14.95 6.97
C GLN A 25 1.99 -15.94 6.49
N ILE A 26 0.75 -15.46 6.38
CA ILE A 26 -0.39 -16.28 5.95
C ILE A 26 -0.70 -16.05 4.46
N ALA A 27 -0.63 -14.82 4.00
CA ALA A 27 -0.89 -14.48 2.60
C ALA A 27 -0.15 -13.20 2.21
N VAL A 28 0.04 -13.02 0.92
CA VAL A 28 0.67 -11.83 0.36
C VAL A 28 0.01 -11.47 -0.96
N ALA A 29 -0.13 -10.18 -1.22
CA ALA A 29 -0.51 -9.64 -2.51
C ALA A 29 0.36 -8.42 -2.82
N ALA A 30 0.65 -8.20 -4.08
CA ALA A 30 1.50 -7.09 -4.50
C ALA A 30 1.12 -6.61 -5.90
N LYS A 31 1.46 -5.36 -6.18
CA LYS A 31 1.24 -4.72 -7.48
C LYS A 31 2.35 -3.71 -7.72
N ALA A 32 2.78 -3.56 -8.96
CA ALA A 32 3.71 -2.49 -9.33
C ALA A 32 3.07 -1.12 -9.02
N ASN A 33 3.84 -0.24 -8.41
CA ASN A 33 3.43 1.15 -8.21
C ASN A 33 3.92 1.98 -9.39
N HIS A 34 3.10 2.90 -9.85
CA HIS A 34 3.43 3.74 -10.99
C HIS A 34 4.15 5.01 -10.55
N TYR A 35 5.20 5.35 -11.27
CA TYR A 35 5.89 6.62 -11.15
C TYR A 35 6.27 7.13 -12.54
N GLU A 36 6.45 8.43 -12.66
CA GLU A 36 6.82 9.08 -13.91
C GLU A 36 8.19 9.72 -13.77
N ILE A 37 9.05 9.46 -14.74
CA ILE A 37 10.37 10.11 -14.81
C ILE A 37 10.24 11.27 -15.78
N LEU A 38 10.46 12.48 -15.28
CA LEU A 38 10.37 13.71 -16.06
C LEU A 38 11.60 13.93 -16.91
N PRO A 39 11.52 14.73 -18.00
CA PRO A 39 12.68 15.04 -18.86
C PRO A 39 13.87 15.63 -18.12
N ASN A 40 13.62 16.33 -17.01
CA ASN A 40 14.69 16.92 -16.18
C ASN A 40 15.30 15.96 -15.16
N GLY A 41 14.90 14.68 -15.19
CA GLY A 41 15.32 13.66 -14.23
C GLY A 41 14.49 13.61 -12.96
N GLY A 42 13.49 14.47 -12.80
CA GLY A 42 12.57 14.42 -11.67
C GLY A 42 11.69 13.18 -11.72
N VAL A 43 11.24 12.73 -10.55
CA VAL A 43 10.35 11.58 -10.42
C VAL A 43 9.09 12.03 -9.68
N GLU A 44 7.94 11.72 -10.25
CA GLU A 44 6.65 12.05 -9.65
C GLU A 44 5.74 10.84 -9.56
N GLN A 45 4.87 10.85 -8.56
CA GLN A 45 3.81 9.86 -8.39
C GLN A 45 2.49 10.57 -8.15
N GLU A 46 1.42 9.98 -8.65
CA GLU A 46 0.07 10.48 -8.47
C GLU A 46 -0.54 9.84 -7.23
N LEU A 47 -0.87 10.64 -6.22
CA LEU A 47 -1.42 10.18 -4.93
C LEU A 47 -2.71 9.38 -5.10
N GLU A 48 -3.64 9.87 -5.92
CA GLU A 48 -4.92 9.20 -6.14
C GLU A 48 -4.74 7.81 -6.74
N ARG A 49 -3.78 7.66 -7.64
CA ARG A 49 -3.47 6.37 -8.25
C ARG A 49 -2.84 5.41 -7.25
N THR A 50 -1.88 5.89 -6.46
CA THR A 50 -1.26 5.08 -5.42
C THR A 50 -2.31 4.59 -4.43
N TRP A 51 -3.25 5.45 -4.06
CA TRP A 51 -4.36 5.08 -3.17
C TRP A 51 -5.25 4.02 -3.80
N ALA A 52 -5.68 4.21 -5.06
CA ALA A 52 -6.52 3.25 -5.76
C ALA A 52 -5.84 1.89 -5.91
N ASP A 53 -4.55 1.88 -6.26
CA ASP A 53 -3.77 0.65 -6.40
C ASP A 53 -3.58 -0.04 -5.05
N THR A 54 -3.39 0.72 -3.97
CA THR A 54 -3.29 0.15 -2.61
C THR A 54 -4.59 -0.53 -2.22
N LEU A 55 -5.74 0.10 -2.49
CA LEU A 55 -7.04 -0.51 -2.22
C LEU A 55 -7.25 -1.79 -3.03
N GLU A 56 -6.78 -1.82 -4.26
CA GLU A 56 -6.86 -3.03 -5.09
C GLU A 56 -6.05 -4.18 -4.49
N VAL A 57 -4.83 -3.91 -4.03
CA VAL A 57 -3.98 -4.92 -3.39
C VAL A 57 -4.63 -5.44 -2.11
N ILE A 58 -5.22 -4.54 -1.31
CA ILE A 58 -5.96 -4.93 -0.10
C ILE A 58 -7.14 -5.84 -0.46
N ARG A 59 -7.91 -5.51 -1.48
CA ARG A 59 -9.01 -6.36 -1.94
C ARG A 59 -8.53 -7.74 -2.36
N GLN A 60 -7.43 -7.81 -3.10
CA GLN A 60 -6.85 -9.08 -3.53
C GLN A 60 -6.47 -9.96 -2.35
N ILE A 61 -5.85 -9.40 -1.32
CA ILE A 61 -5.46 -10.20 -0.17
C ILE A 61 -6.69 -10.63 0.64
N LEU A 62 -7.68 -9.76 0.80
CA LEU A 62 -8.90 -10.10 1.53
C LEU A 62 -9.68 -11.25 0.88
N GLU A 63 -9.64 -11.36 -0.44
CA GLU A 63 -10.24 -12.48 -1.16
C GLU A 63 -9.58 -13.82 -0.81
N LYS A 64 -8.29 -13.79 -0.47
CA LYS A 64 -7.53 -14.98 -0.06
C LYS A 64 -7.79 -15.36 1.40
N LEU A 65 -8.37 -14.46 2.17
CA LEU A 65 -8.47 -14.57 3.63
C LEU A 65 -9.90 -14.84 4.10
N HIS A 66 -10.64 -15.64 3.37
CA HIS A 66 -12.00 -16.01 3.75
C HIS A 66 -12.08 -16.49 5.21
N ARG A 67 -13.05 -15.99 5.96
CA ARG A 67 -13.32 -16.38 7.36
C ARG A 67 -12.24 -15.94 8.35
N HIS A 68 -11.30 -15.11 7.95
CA HIS A 68 -10.32 -14.53 8.87
C HIS A 68 -10.75 -13.13 9.27
N GLN A 69 -10.32 -12.70 10.43
CA GLN A 69 -10.63 -11.37 10.95
C GLN A 69 -9.36 -10.53 11.04
N ILE A 70 -9.39 -9.35 10.44
CA ILE A 70 -8.30 -8.40 10.54
C ILE A 70 -8.48 -7.58 11.81
N VAL A 71 -7.53 -7.69 12.73
CA VAL A 71 -7.60 -7.02 14.03
C VAL A 71 -6.63 -5.84 14.16
N GLY A 72 -5.76 -5.65 13.19
CA GLY A 72 -4.84 -4.51 13.19
C GLY A 72 -4.19 -4.33 11.84
N ILE A 73 -3.79 -3.08 11.55
CA ILE A 73 -3.14 -2.70 10.30
C ILE A 73 -1.97 -1.78 10.63
N ALA A 74 -0.82 -2.05 10.01
CA ALA A 74 0.33 -1.15 10.04
C ALA A 74 0.70 -0.77 8.62
N VAL A 75 1.12 0.47 8.42
CA VAL A 75 1.46 1.00 7.10
C VAL A 75 2.87 1.56 7.13
N THR A 76 3.65 1.23 6.12
CA THR A 76 4.92 1.87 5.83
C THR A 76 4.91 2.32 4.37
N GLY A 77 5.82 3.16 4.01
CA GLY A 77 5.90 3.69 2.65
C GLY A 77 7.28 4.24 2.34
N GLN A 78 7.32 5.02 1.29
CA GLN A 78 8.52 5.68 0.82
C GLN A 78 9.07 6.62 1.90
N GLY A 79 10.34 6.45 2.26
CA GLY A 79 10.97 7.19 3.35
C GLY A 79 11.39 8.61 3.00
N SER A 80 11.45 8.96 1.72
CA SER A 80 11.77 10.30 1.24
C SER A 80 10.83 10.68 0.10
N GLY A 81 10.61 11.96 -0.05
CA GLY A 81 9.69 12.48 -1.05
C GLY A 81 8.82 13.58 -0.45
N THR A 82 8.26 14.40 -1.31
CA THR A 82 7.39 15.49 -0.91
C THR A 82 5.98 15.22 -1.43
N TRP A 83 5.05 15.11 -0.52
CA TRP A 83 3.65 14.85 -0.81
C TRP A 83 2.84 16.04 -0.37
N LEU A 84 2.35 16.81 -1.32
CA LEU A 84 1.65 18.05 -1.07
C LEU A 84 0.15 17.86 -1.19
N ILE A 85 -0.56 18.41 -0.23
CA ILE A 85 -2.02 18.47 -0.26
C ILE A 85 -2.47 19.92 -0.08
N ASP A 86 -3.65 20.24 -0.60
CA ASP A 86 -4.25 21.55 -0.38
C ASP A 86 -5.01 21.60 0.96
N GLU A 87 -5.68 22.73 1.22
CA GLU A 87 -6.42 22.92 2.47
C GLU A 87 -7.61 21.97 2.65
N ASP A 88 -8.11 21.39 1.56
CA ASP A 88 -9.20 20.42 1.59
C ASP A 88 -8.68 18.98 1.72
N GLY A 89 -7.36 18.80 1.78
CA GLY A 89 -6.75 17.47 1.84
C GLY A 89 -6.61 16.80 0.49
N SER A 90 -6.85 17.51 -0.61
CA SER A 90 -6.69 16.97 -1.95
C SER A 90 -5.24 17.06 -2.43
N PRO A 91 -4.75 16.09 -3.23
CA PRO A 91 -3.41 16.16 -3.78
C PRO A 91 -3.21 17.37 -4.69
N VAL A 92 -2.03 17.94 -4.60
CA VAL A 92 -1.64 19.08 -5.44
C VAL A 92 -0.89 18.59 -6.66
#